data_7cfab2998934358c25d5d717dadea569
#
_entry.id   7cfab2998934358c25d5d717dadea569
#
_cell.length_a   1.000
_cell.length_b   1.000
_cell.length_c   1.000
_cell.angle_alpha   90.00
_cell.angle_beta   90.00
_cell.angle_gamma   90.00
#
_symmetry.space_group_name_H-M   'P 1'
#
loop_
_entity.id
_entity.type
_entity.pdbx_description
1 polymer ?
#
loop_
_entity_poly.entity_id
_entity_poly.type
_entity_poly.pdbx_seq_one_letter_code
_entity_poly.pdbx_strand_id
1 'polypeptide(L)'
;MPPSDLSDDARLVMSADKAAVSRALNLVEDRRSDAHARVTGLLAALKDAPKAAAGHRVGLTGPPGVGKSTLTSALARAVRRRDRTVGVVAVDPSSIRSGGSLLGDRARMSFDPSDAGLFVRSLATAGEVGGLAYA
;
A
#
# COMPACT_ATOMS: atom_id res chain seq x y z
N MET A 1 15.53 12.34 -14.27
CA MET A 1 15.81 11.94 -12.88
C MET A 1 16.71 10.72 -12.95
N PRO A 2 17.94 10.73 -12.37
CA PRO A 2 18.80 9.56 -12.41
C PRO A 2 18.07 8.38 -11.78
N PRO A 3 18.32 7.13 -12.21
CA PRO A 3 17.78 5.97 -11.55
C PRO A 3 18.25 5.98 -10.10
N SER A 4 17.30 6.09 -9.16
CA SER A 4 17.61 5.89 -7.75
C SER A 4 18.27 4.52 -7.61
N ASP A 5 19.34 4.44 -6.88
CA ASP A 5 19.97 3.16 -6.55
C ASP A 5 18.90 2.31 -5.82
N LEU A 6 18.59 1.15 -6.36
CA LEU A 6 17.58 0.25 -5.78
C LEU A 6 17.86 -0.07 -4.31
N SER A 7 19.13 -0.04 -3.92
CA SER A 7 19.57 -0.21 -2.52
C SER A 7 19.15 0.97 -1.66
N ASP A 8 19.20 2.19 -2.17
CA ASP A 8 18.73 3.38 -1.47
C ASP A 8 17.22 3.40 -1.33
N ASP A 9 16.49 3.06 -2.39
CA ASP A 9 15.03 2.92 -2.34
C ASP A 9 14.61 1.83 -1.34
N ALA A 10 15.28 0.67 -1.32
CA ALA A 10 15.01 -0.40 -0.35
C ALA A 10 15.24 0.08 1.09
N ARG A 11 16.34 0.80 1.36
CA ARG A 11 16.64 1.34 2.70
C ARG A 11 15.57 2.34 3.16
N LEU A 12 15.12 3.24 2.28
CA LEU A 12 14.06 4.20 2.58
C LEU A 12 12.71 3.52 2.81
N VAL A 13 12.39 2.48 2.04
CA VAL A 13 11.20 1.65 2.27
C VAL A 13 11.27 0.98 3.65
N MET A 14 12.42 0.42 4.01
CA MET A 14 12.62 -0.24 5.30
C MET A 14 12.56 0.73 6.48
N SER A 15 12.91 1.99 6.29
CA SER A 15 12.74 3.05 7.29
C SER A 15 11.31 3.63 7.34
N ALA A 16 10.38 3.05 6.59
CA ALA A 16 8.98 3.48 6.48
C ALA A 16 8.83 4.91 5.92
N ASP A 17 9.75 5.38 5.07
CA ASP A 17 9.57 6.63 4.33
C ASP A 17 8.35 6.51 3.40
N LYS A 18 7.33 7.34 3.64
CA LYS A 18 6.06 7.26 2.94
C LYS A 18 6.19 7.50 1.43
N ALA A 19 7.10 8.37 1.02
CA ALA A 19 7.32 8.67 -0.38
C ALA A 19 8.01 7.50 -1.09
N ALA A 20 9.00 6.87 -0.44
CA ALA A 20 9.66 5.68 -0.96
C ALA A 20 8.71 4.49 -1.05
N VAL A 21 7.90 4.25 -0.01
CA VAL A 21 6.84 3.22 -0.04
C VAL A 21 5.86 3.46 -1.18
N SER A 22 5.43 4.71 -1.40
CA SER A 22 4.53 5.05 -2.51
C SER A 22 5.18 4.78 -3.87
N ARG A 23 6.46 5.14 -4.05
CA ARG A 23 7.20 4.86 -5.29
C ARG A 23 7.37 3.36 -5.53
N ALA A 24 7.71 2.61 -4.49
CA ALA A 24 7.85 1.15 -4.56
C ALA A 24 6.52 0.48 -4.98
N LEU A 25 5.40 0.89 -4.40
CA LEU A 25 4.09 0.39 -4.78
C LEU A 25 3.72 0.78 -6.22
N ASN A 26 4.02 2.02 -6.66
CA ASN A 26 3.84 2.42 -8.05
C ASN A 26 4.65 1.54 -9.01
N LEU A 27 5.88 1.21 -8.64
CA LEU A 27 6.73 0.34 -9.45
C LEU A 27 6.16 -1.08 -9.57
N VAL A 28 5.64 -1.62 -8.47
CA VAL A 28 4.99 -2.96 -8.45
C VAL A 28 3.73 -3.00 -9.31
N GLU A 29 2.98 -1.89 -9.38
CA GLU A 29 1.79 -1.76 -10.23
C GLU A 29 2.11 -1.47 -11.72
N ASP A 30 3.36 -1.12 -12.04
CA ASP A 30 3.77 -0.78 -13.40
C ASP A 30 3.85 -2.03 -14.29
N ARG A 31 3.06 -2.06 -15.35
CA ARG A 31 2.93 -3.19 -16.28
C ARG A 31 3.87 -3.11 -17.49
N ARG A 32 4.73 -2.10 -17.57
CA ARG A 32 5.70 -1.98 -18.65
C ARG A 32 6.74 -3.09 -18.53
N SER A 33 7.24 -3.55 -19.68
CA SER A 33 8.18 -4.67 -19.73
C SER A 33 9.49 -4.43 -18.97
N ASP A 34 9.93 -3.19 -18.87
CA ASP A 34 11.14 -2.79 -18.14
C ASP A 34 10.93 -2.71 -16.62
N ALA A 35 9.66 -2.58 -16.16
CA ALA A 35 9.34 -2.52 -14.75
C ALA A 35 9.63 -3.84 -14.03
N HIS A 36 9.44 -4.98 -14.68
CA HIS A 36 9.63 -6.30 -14.06
C HIS A 36 11.05 -6.50 -13.52
N ALA A 37 12.07 -6.13 -14.28
CA ALA A 37 13.46 -6.23 -13.83
C ALA A 37 13.73 -5.33 -12.62
N ARG A 38 13.14 -4.12 -12.61
CA ARG A 38 13.27 -3.17 -11.50
C ARG A 38 12.54 -3.66 -10.24
N VAL A 39 11.34 -4.25 -10.39
CA VAL A 39 10.60 -4.89 -9.29
C VAL A 39 11.43 -6.01 -8.68
N THR A 40 11.96 -6.91 -9.51
CA THR A 40 12.80 -8.02 -9.05
C THR A 40 14.02 -7.52 -8.29
N GLY A 41 14.70 -6.49 -8.81
CA GLY A 41 15.85 -5.87 -8.14
C GLY A 41 15.49 -5.24 -6.79
N LEU A 42 14.37 -4.52 -6.72
CA LEU A 42 13.89 -3.93 -5.47
C LEU A 42 13.53 -4.99 -4.43
N LEU A 43 12.85 -6.06 -4.83
CA LEU A 43 12.48 -7.16 -3.94
C LEU A 43 13.72 -7.90 -3.43
N ALA A 44 14.75 -8.09 -4.26
CA ALA A 44 16.02 -8.68 -3.84
C ALA A 44 16.70 -7.77 -2.80
N ALA A 45 16.80 -6.47 -3.07
CA ALA A 45 17.39 -5.51 -2.13
C ALA A 45 16.63 -5.44 -0.79
N LEU A 46 15.30 -5.52 -0.81
CA LEU A 46 14.47 -5.59 0.41
C LEU A 46 14.67 -6.89 1.19
N LYS A 47 14.91 -8.01 0.50
CA LYS A 47 15.17 -9.31 1.14
C LYS A 47 16.51 -9.32 1.87
N ASP A 48 17.51 -8.66 1.31
CA ASP A 48 18.86 -8.59 1.85
C ASP A 48 19.02 -7.47 2.91
N ALA A 49 18.03 -6.57 3.02
CA ALA A 49 18.02 -5.51 4.01
C ALA A 49 17.89 -6.08 5.44
N PRO A 50 18.48 -5.40 6.47
CA PRO A 50 18.28 -5.79 7.85
C PRO A 50 16.78 -5.89 8.15
N LYS A 51 16.34 -7.05 8.64
CA LYS A 51 14.92 -7.30 8.89
C LYS A 51 14.37 -6.28 9.88
N ALA A 52 13.47 -5.42 9.42
CA ALA A 52 12.60 -4.69 10.32
C ALA A 52 11.79 -5.69 11.16
N ALA A 53 11.39 -5.27 12.36
CA ALA A 53 10.54 -6.10 13.21
C ALA A 53 9.34 -6.61 12.40
N ALA A 54 9.09 -7.92 12.47
CA ALA A 54 8.02 -8.53 11.71
C ALA A 54 6.67 -7.88 12.06
N GLY A 55 6.06 -7.20 11.09
CA GLY A 55 4.73 -6.63 11.23
C GLY A 55 3.66 -7.71 11.13
N HIS A 56 2.55 -7.54 11.87
CA HIS A 56 1.37 -8.36 11.65
C HIS A 56 0.66 -7.92 10.36
N ARG A 57 0.32 -8.89 9.52
CA ARG A 57 -0.51 -8.68 8.33
C ARG A 57 -1.93 -9.16 8.62
N VAL A 58 -2.90 -8.29 8.41
CA VAL A 58 -4.32 -8.58 8.64
C VAL A 58 -5.07 -8.38 7.33
N GLY A 59 -5.70 -9.42 6.82
CA GLY A 59 -6.57 -9.35 5.65
C GLY A 59 -8.02 -9.15 6.09
N LEU A 60 -8.70 -8.13 5.54
CA LEU A 60 -10.14 -7.90 5.72
C LEU A 60 -10.84 -8.12 4.39
N THR A 61 -11.75 -9.10 4.36
CA THR A 61 -12.55 -9.42 3.18
C THR A 61 -14.02 -9.49 3.53
N GLY A 62 -14.88 -9.39 2.54
CA GLY A 62 -16.34 -9.45 2.70
C GLY A 62 -17.05 -8.63 1.63
N PRO A 63 -18.38 -8.78 1.48
CA PRO A 63 -19.17 -8.09 0.49
C PRO A 63 -19.17 -6.56 0.67
N PRO A 64 -19.54 -5.80 -0.37
CA PRO A 64 -19.72 -4.35 -0.26
C PRO A 64 -20.71 -3.98 0.85
N GLY A 65 -20.48 -2.86 1.53
CA GLY A 65 -21.41 -2.31 2.52
C GLY A 65 -21.37 -2.92 3.92
N VAL A 66 -20.65 -4.02 4.16
CA VAL A 66 -20.60 -4.68 5.49
C VAL A 66 -19.77 -3.95 6.56
N GLY A 67 -19.20 -2.80 6.23
CA GLY A 67 -18.45 -2.00 7.21
C GLY A 67 -16.95 -2.26 7.24
N LYS A 68 -16.36 -2.90 6.21
CA LYS A 68 -14.89 -3.14 6.15
C LYS A 68 -14.08 -1.86 6.37
N SER A 69 -14.39 -0.79 5.66
CA SER A 69 -13.67 0.49 5.77
C SER A 69 -13.81 1.12 7.15
N THR A 70 -14.98 0.97 7.78
CA THR A 70 -15.23 1.42 9.16
C THR A 70 -14.39 0.64 10.16
N LEU A 71 -14.37 -0.69 10.02
CA LEU A 71 -13.54 -1.56 10.86
C LEU A 71 -12.04 -1.27 10.66
N THR A 72 -11.59 -1.11 9.41
CA THR A 72 -10.21 -0.74 9.09
C THR A 72 -9.80 0.55 9.78
N SER A 73 -10.65 1.58 9.69
CA SER A 73 -10.40 2.87 10.35
C SER A 73 -10.35 2.76 11.87
N ALA A 74 -11.25 1.98 12.47
CA ALA A 74 -11.29 1.76 13.91
C ALA A 74 -10.04 1.00 14.39
N LEU A 75 -9.64 -0.05 13.66
CA LEU A 75 -8.46 -0.84 13.95
C LEU A 75 -7.18 -0.01 13.83
N ALA A 76 -7.04 0.74 12.73
CA ALA A 76 -5.88 1.61 12.53
C ALA A 76 -5.75 2.62 13.69
N ARG A 77 -6.84 3.30 14.07
CA ARG A 77 -6.83 4.20 15.23
C ARG A 77 -6.48 3.49 16.54
N ALA A 78 -6.98 2.27 16.76
CA ALA A 78 -6.67 1.51 17.97
C ALA A 78 -5.18 1.13 18.05
N VAL A 79 -4.56 0.79 16.93
CA VAL A 79 -3.13 0.49 16.84
C VAL A 79 -2.29 1.77 17.01
N ARG A 80 -2.69 2.88 16.37
CA ARG A 80 -2.01 4.17 16.49
C ARG A 80 -2.04 4.73 17.92
N ARG A 81 -3.13 4.53 18.67
CA ARG A 81 -3.18 4.90 20.09
C ARG A 81 -2.18 4.14 20.98
N ARG A 82 -1.55 3.10 20.45
CA ARG A 82 -0.46 2.34 21.11
C ARG A 82 0.91 2.70 20.54
N ASP A 83 1.02 3.85 19.90
CA ASP A 83 2.25 4.35 19.25
C ASP A 83 2.87 3.37 18.23
N ARG A 84 2.04 2.49 17.66
CA ARG A 84 2.48 1.56 16.60
C ARG A 84 2.14 2.10 15.22
N THR A 85 3.00 1.80 14.25
CA THR A 85 2.77 2.18 12.86
C THR A 85 1.74 1.28 12.17
N VAL A 86 1.00 1.83 11.22
CA VAL A 86 -0.02 1.11 10.44
C VAL A 86 0.10 1.45 8.96
N GLY A 87 0.16 0.43 8.13
CA GLY A 87 -0.03 0.54 6.69
C GLY A 87 -1.39 -0.06 6.30
N VAL A 88 -2.19 0.67 5.54
CA VAL A 88 -3.45 0.19 4.96
C VAL A 88 -3.29 0.16 3.45
N VAL A 89 -3.47 -1.02 2.87
CA VAL A 89 -3.56 -1.21 1.42
C VAL A 89 -4.98 -1.67 1.11
N ALA A 90 -5.76 -0.76 0.53
CA ALA A 90 -7.13 -1.05 0.12
C ALA A 90 -7.15 -1.47 -1.36
N VAL A 91 -7.84 -2.55 -1.66
CA VAL A 91 -8.09 -3.01 -3.03
C VAL A 91 -9.52 -2.63 -3.39
N ASP A 92 -9.69 -1.69 -4.32
CA ASP A 92 -11.01 -1.18 -4.71
C ASP A 92 -11.47 -1.79 -6.04
N PRO A 93 -12.50 -2.65 -6.02
CA PRO A 93 -13.07 -3.22 -7.24
C PRO A 93 -13.86 -2.22 -8.10
N SER A 94 -14.17 -1.05 -7.58
CA SER A 94 -15.01 -0.05 -8.27
C SER A 94 -14.27 0.81 -9.29
N SER A 95 -12.94 0.76 -9.34
CA SER A 95 -12.12 1.53 -10.27
C SER A 95 -12.33 1.17 -11.75
N ILE A 96 -12.96 0.02 -12.05
CA ILE A 96 -13.27 -0.42 -13.41
C ILE A 96 -14.29 0.51 -14.10
N ARG A 97 -15.20 1.14 -13.33
CA ARG A 97 -16.29 1.95 -13.90
C ARG A 97 -15.98 3.42 -14.11
N SER A 98 -14.98 3.97 -13.47
CA SER A 98 -14.74 5.42 -13.46
C SER A 98 -13.41 5.84 -14.08
N GLY A 99 -12.58 4.92 -14.58
CA GLY A 99 -11.32 5.25 -15.25
C GLY A 99 -10.27 5.97 -14.40
N GLY A 100 -10.51 6.10 -13.11
CA GLY A 100 -9.61 6.76 -12.18
C GLY A 100 -9.70 6.14 -10.78
N SER A 101 -8.60 6.15 -10.09
CA SER A 101 -8.52 5.78 -8.68
C SER A 101 -9.55 6.59 -7.88
N LEU A 102 -10.64 5.97 -7.48
CA LEU A 102 -11.68 6.64 -6.74
C LEU A 102 -11.16 7.02 -5.35
N LEU A 103 -11.08 8.31 -5.14
CA LEU A 103 -11.02 8.96 -3.83
C LEU A 103 -12.15 8.50 -2.87
N GLY A 104 -13.11 7.70 -3.35
CA GLY A 104 -14.30 7.30 -2.62
C GLY A 104 -14.04 6.51 -1.35
N ASP A 105 -13.16 5.51 -1.38
CA ASP A 105 -12.83 4.75 -0.17
C ASP A 105 -11.90 5.54 0.76
N ARG A 106 -11.01 6.36 0.20
CA ARG A 106 -10.13 7.23 0.99
C ARG A 106 -10.91 8.34 1.69
N ALA A 107 -11.97 8.87 1.07
CA ALA A 107 -12.87 9.86 1.67
C ALA A 107 -13.78 9.27 2.76
N ARG A 108 -14.05 7.96 2.71
CA ARG A 108 -14.83 7.25 3.74
C ARG A 108 -14.00 6.80 4.94
N MET A 109 -12.67 6.71 4.76
CA MET A 109 -11.74 6.42 5.84
C MET A 109 -11.26 7.73 6.45
N SER A 110 -11.84 8.13 7.59
CA SER A 110 -11.43 9.31 8.35
C SER A 110 -10.05 9.10 8.97
N PHE A 111 -9.00 9.28 8.17
CA PHE A 111 -7.62 9.26 8.63
C PHE A 111 -7.06 10.66 8.70
N ASP A 112 -6.23 10.92 9.70
CA ASP A 112 -5.47 12.15 9.80
C ASP A 112 -4.27 12.08 8.82
N PRO A 113 -4.24 12.95 7.78
CA PRO A 113 -3.13 12.95 6.82
C PRO A 113 -1.79 13.33 7.45
N SER A 114 -1.81 14.05 8.57
CA SER A 114 -0.62 14.50 9.30
C SER A 114 -0.01 13.42 10.18
N ASP A 115 -0.72 12.31 10.44
CA ASP A 115 -0.20 11.21 11.26
C ASP A 115 0.98 10.52 10.56
N ALA A 116 2.19 10.78 11.03
CA ALA A 116 3.42 10.22 10.47
C ALA A 116 3.45 8.68 10.54
N GLY A 117 2.82 8.08 11.54
CA GLY A 117 2.79 6.63 11.74
C GLY A 117 1.71 5.88 10.96
N LEU A 118 0.92 6.58 10.13
CA LEU A 118 -0.13 5.99 9.31
C LEU A 118 0.17 6.18 7.82
N PHE A 119 0.12 5.08 7.07
CA PHE A 119 0.18 5.07 5.61
C PHE A 119 -1.08 4.44 5.05
N VAL A 120 -1.71 5.08 4.06
CA VAL A 120 -2.93 4.56 3.41
C VAL A 120 -2.79 4.69 1.91
N ARG A 121 -3.02 3.58 1.21
CA ARG A 121 -3.02 3.53 -0.25
C ARG A 121 -4.17 2.67 -0.75
N SER A 122 -4.83 3.12 -1.83
CA SER A 122 -5.75 2.31 -2.61
C SER A 122 -5.05 1.80 -3.86
N LEU A 123 -5.18 0.51 -4.12
CA LEU A 123 -4.74 -0.16 -5.35
C LEU A 123 -5.96 -0.36 -6.25
N ALA A 124 -5.79 -0.11 -7.55
CA ALA A 124 -6.82 -0.39 -8.54
C ALA A 124 -6.79 -1.88 -8.92
N THR A 125 -7.94 -2.55 -8.88
CA THR A 125 -8.08 -3.85 -9.55
C THR A 125 -8.21 -3.61 -11.04
N ALA A 126 -7.19 -3.88 -11.80
CA ALA A 126 -7.11 -3.64 -13.24
C ALA A 126 -8.07 -4.52 -14.08
N GLY A 127 -9.34 -4.62 -13.72
CA GLY A 127 -10.37 -5.34 -14.46
C GLY A 127 -10.63 -6.78 -13.99
N GLU A 128 -9.92 -7.27 -12.99
CA GLU A 128 -10.14 -8.62 -12.47
C GLU A 128 -11.31 -8.65 -11.46
N VAL A 129 -12.22 -9.59 -11.67
CA VAL A 129 -13.34 -9.88 -10.76
C VAL A 129 -12.80 -10.73 -9.62
N GLY A 130 -12.86 -10.25 -8.38
CA GLY A 130 -12.43 -11.04 -7.22
C GLY A 130 -11.68 -10.28 -6.13
N GLY A 131 -11.46 -8.98 -6.28
CA GLY A 131 -10.86 -8.14 -5.21
C GLY A 131 -9.38 -8.39 -4.93
N LEU A 132 -8.66 -9.02 -5.84
CA LEU A 132 -7.21 -9.15 -5.80
C LEU A 132 -6.59 -8.11 -6.74
N ALA A 133 -5.65 -7.33 -6.24
CA ALA A 133 -4.80 -6.50 -7.08
C ALA A 133 -3.81 -7.41 -7.81
N TYR A 134 -3.52 -7.10 -9.06
CA TYR A 134 -2.41 -7.69 -9.78
C TYR A 134 -1.12 -7.12 -9.16
N ALA A 135 -0.38 -7.93 -8.47
CA ALA A 135 0.98 -7.63 -8.03
C ALA A 135 1.85 -8.87 -8.28
#